data_373980e53d66808bf1f14b1d79511d44
#
_entry.id   373980e53d66808bf1f14b1d79511d44
#
_cell.length_a   1.000
_cell.length_b   1.000
_cell.length_c   1.000
_cell.angle_alpha   90.00
_cell.angle_beta   90.00
_cell.angle_gamma   90.00
#
_symmetry.space_group_name_H-M   'P 1'
#
loop_
_entity.id
_entity.type
_entity.pdbx_description
1 polymer ?
#
loop_
_entity_poly.entity_id
_entity_poly.type
_entity_poly.pdbx_seq_one_letter_code
_entity_poly.pdbx_strand_id
1 'polypeptide(L)'
;MKDAKAEVEWPYAKEAILVDMVADIDLNFYSNQPHTVVLGVVQVADAKVFVDWLAKPEAVLKTLVSGKAATEVLKFERYVVTPGKKTALKIDRVQDAKFVGFVAGYYQFNAIQAARLFKIPLNIQTSGIVTTTYKAEPAVLALRLFLGSDRIVNAEILTYDFEKKVVIETVPLDSSKPEVSLTDGRVSEAKASSEAAMKLTD
;
A
#
# COMPACT_ATOMS: atom_id res chain seq x y z
N MET A 1 4.81 8.75 34.19
CA MET A 1 3.43 8.76 33.67
C MET A 1 3.42 7.86 32.45
N LYS A 2 2.67 6.75 32.45
CA LYS A 2 2.49 5.93 31.26
C LYS A 2 1.49 6.66 30.39
N ASP A 3 1.93 7.14 29.22
CA ASP A 3 1.03 7.64 28.19
C ASP A 3 0.10 6.51 27.77
N ALA A 4 -1.18 6.66 28.07
CA ALA A 4 -2.20 5.75 27.56
C ALA A 4 -2.21 5.93 26.03
N LYS A 5 -1.64 4.98 25.28
CA LYS A 5 -1.84 4.90 23.84
C LYS A 5 -3.34 4.77 23.63
N ALA A 6 -3.98 5.77 23.03
CA ALA A 6 -5.35 5.68 22.62
C ALA A 6 -5.48 4.44 21.71
N GLU A 7 -6.38 3.53 22.07
CA GLU A 7 -6.66 2.35 21.26
C GLU A 7 -7.34 2.84 19.99
N VAL A 8 -6.68 2.62 18.84
CA VAL A 8 -7.19 3.06 17.54
C VAL A 8 -8.17 2.02 17.03
N GLU A 9 -9.42 2.41 16.85
CA GLU A 9 -10.41 1.61 16.17
C GLU A 9 -10.18 1.64 14.65
N TRP A 10 -10.36 0.50 13.99
CA TRP A 10 -10.17 0.32 12.56
C TRP A 10 -11.49 -0.10 11.89
N PRO A 11 -12.50 0.78 11.83
CA PRO A 11 -13.78 0.45 11.21
C PRO A 11 -13.63 0.31 9.69
N TYR A 12 -14.62 -0.31 9.06
CA TYR A 12 -14.78 -0.25 7.60
C TYR A 12 -14.86 1.22 7.13
N ALA A 13 -14.24 1.49 5.99
CA ALA A 13 -14.34 2.81 5.37
C ALA A 13 -14.41 2.69 3.84
N LYS A 14 -15.47 3.25 3.26
CA LYS A 14 -15.68 3.24 1.82
C LYS A 14 -14.63 4.11 1.12
N GLU A 15 -14.08 3.62 0.00
CA GLU A 15 -13.13 4.34 -0.86
C GLU A 15 -11.95 4.98 -0.08
N ALA A 16 -11.50 4.30 0.99
CA ALA A 16 -10.43 4.84 1.86
C ALA A 16 -9.02 4.48 1.39
N ILE A 17 -8.89 3.74 0.28
CA ILE A 17 -7.62 3.43 -0.37
C ILE A 17 -7.76 3.85 -1.84
N LEU A 18 -7.02 4.89 -2.21
CA LEU A 18 -7.03 5.47 -3.55
C LEU A 18 -5.71 5.14 -4.25
N VAL A 19 -5.78 4.51 -5.42
CA VAL A 19 -4.58 4.07 -6.14
C VAL A 19 -4.62 4.58 -7.56
N ASP A 20 -3.67 5.44 -7.91
CA ASP A 20 -3.40 5.86 -9.27
C ASP A 20 -2.30 4.97 -9.86
N MET A 21 -2.64 4.12 -10.82
CA MET A 21 -1.70 3.20 -11.45
C MET A 21 -1.23 3.74 -12.80
N VAL A 22 0.07 3.74 -12.99
CA VAL A 22 0.73 4.07 -14.26
C VAL A 22 1.48 2.84 -14.74
N ALA A 23 1.01 2.24 -15.80
CA ALA A 23 1.66 1.09 -16.43
C ALA A 23 2.58 1.55 -17.56
N ASP A 24 3.83 1.07 -17.55
CA ASP A 24 4.76 1.30 -18.64
C ASP A 24 4.22 0.71 -19.95
N ILE A 25 4.66 1.26 -21.07
CA ILE A 25 4.37 0.72 -22.41
C ILE A 25 4.95 -0.69 -22.58
N ASP A 26 6.09 -0.96 -21.90
CA ASP A 26 6.77 -2.24 -21.86
C ASP A 26 6.40 -3.07 -20.61
N LEU A 27 5.21 -2.87 -20.04
CA LEU A 27 4.73 -3.62 -18.89
C LEU A 27 4.89 -5.12 -19.10
N ASN A 28 5.46 -5.83 -18.08
CA ASN A 28 5.59 -7.29 -18.09
C ASN A 28 6.17 -7.83 -19.39
N PHE A 29 7.31 -7.27 -19.79
CA PHE A 29 7.93 -7.53 -21.08
C PHE A 29 8.60 -8.90 -21.12
N TYR A 30 8.12 -9.77 -21.99
CA TYR A 30 8.77 -11.07 -22.28
C TYR A 30 8.40 -11.53 -23.71
N SER A 31 9.18 -12.46 -24.26
CA SER A 31 8.99 -12.91 -25.65
C SER A 31 8.93 -11.76 -26.66
N ASN A 32 9.73 -10.71 -26.41
CA ASN A 32 9.88 -9.53 -27.25
C ASN A 32 8.61 -8.67 -27.42
N GLN A 33 7.69 -8.73 -26.43
CA GLN A 33 6.48 -7.90 -26.42
C GLN A 33 5.96 -7.65 -24.99
N PRO A 34 5.21 -6.54 -24.77
CA PRO A 34 4.57 -6.26 -23.51
C PRO A 34 3.33 -7.13 -23.29
N HIS A 35 3.04 -7.42 -22.02
CA HIS A 35 1.89 -8.21 -21.62
C HIS A 35 1.12 -7.56 -20.48
N THR A 36 -0.13 -7.93 -20.30
CA THR A 36 -0.90 -7.58 -19.12
C THR A 36 -0.30 -8.22 -17.86
N VAL A 37 -0.52 -7.59 -16.72
CA VAL A 37 -0.16 -8.13 -15.41
C VAL A 37 -1.39 -8.19 -14.52
N VAL A 38 -1.48 -9.20 -13.67
CA VAL A 38 -2.47 -9.23 -12.59
C VAL A 38 -1.86 -8.55 -11.37
N LEU A 39 -2.50 -7.48 -10.92
CA LEU A 39 -2.18 -6.81 -9.67
C LEU A 39 -3.11 -7.34 -8.57
N GLY A 40 -2.54 -7.96 -7.55
CA GLY A 40 -3.22 -8.31 -6.31
C GLY A 40 -3.16 -7.17 -5.32
N VAL A 41 -4.28 -6.85 -4.69
CA VAL A 41 -4.39 -5.92 -3.57
C VAL A 41 -4.80 -6.71 -2.34
N VAL A 42 -4.00 -6.63 -1.29
CA VAL A 42 -4.10 -7.44 -0.07
C VAL A 42 -4.28 -6.52 1.12
N GLN A 43 -5.34 -6.72 1.89
CA GLN A 43 -5.53 -6.00 3.15
C GLN A 43 -5.31 -6.94 4.33
N VAL A 44 -4.50 -6.53 5.29
CA VAL A 44 -4.12 -7.33 6.46
C VAL A 44 -4.13 -6.49 7.74
N ALA A 45 -4.39 -7.14 8.87
CA ALA A 45 -4.28 -6.51 10.19
C ALA A 45 -2.83 -6.40 10.67
N ASP A 46 -1.95 -7.30 10.22
CA ASP A 46 -0.55 -7.37 10.61
C ASP A 46 0.34 -7.48 9.35
N ALA A 47 1.37 -6.66 9.30
CA ALA A 47 2.36 -6.68 8.21
C ALA A 47 3.01 -8.05 8.02
N LYS A 48 3.21 -8.79 9.12
CA LYS A 48 3.82 -10.11 9.10
C LYS A 48 3.04 -11.11 8.23
N VAL A 49 1.71 -11.04 8.22
CA VAL A 49 0.86 -11.91 7.38
C VAL A 49 1.21 -11.74 5.90
N PHE A 50 1.38 -10.50 5.45
CA PHE A 50 1.76 -10.22 4.07
C PHE A 50 3.19 -10.66 3.76
N VAL A 51 4.15 -10.40 4.66
CA VAL A 51 5.55 -10.78 4.49
C VAL A 51 5.70 -12.31 4.46
N ASP A 52 5.06 -13.04 5.38
CA ASP A 52 5.10 -14.51 5.42
C ASP A 52 4.45 -15.15 4.18
N TRP A 53 3.38 -14.53 3.65
CA TRP A 53 2.77 -14.96 2.40
C TRP A 53 3.69 -14.69 1.21
N LEU A 54 4.30 -13.51 1.14
CA LEU A 54 5.21 -13.11 0.07
C LEU A 54 6.49 -13.97 0.03
N ALA A 55 6.93 -14.50 1.18
CA ALA A 55 8.05 -15.43 1.27
C ALA A 55 7.78 -16.80 0.59
N LYS A 56 6.56 -17.03 0.10
CA LYS A 56 6.12 -18.25 -0.59
C LYS A 56 5.69 -17.93 -2.03
N PRO A 57 6.62 -17.74 -2.98
CA PRO A 57 6.30 -17.26 -4.34
C PRO A 57 5.22 -18.10 -5.06
N GLU A 58 5.26 -19.41 -4.91
CA GLU A 58 4.25 -20.30 -5.52
C GLU A 58 2.84 -20.05 -4.95
N ALA A 59 2.73 -19.81 -3.64
CA ALA A 59 1.45 -19.49 -3.01
C ALA A 59 0.94 -18.12 -3.48
N VAL A 60 1.83 -17.16 -3.66
CA VAL A 60 1.50 -15.84 -4.20
C VAL A 60 0.94 -15.97 -5.63
N LEU A 61 1.66 -16.63 -6.52
CA LEU A 61 1.24 -16.83 -7.90
C LEU A 61 -0.07 -17.61 -7.99
N LYS A 62 -0.22 -18.67 -7.18
CA LYS A 62 -1.48 -19.41 -7.07
C LYS A 62 -2.64 -18.52 -6.64
N THR A 63 -2.42 -17.62 -5.66
CA THR A 63 -3.44 -16.67 -5.19
C THR A 63 -3.79 -15.67 -6.28
N LEU A 64 -2.80 -15.12 -6.99
CA LEU A 64 -3.02 -14.20 -8.11
C LEU A 64 -3.85 -14.84 -9.23
N VAL A 65 -3.64 -16.12 -9.52
CA VAL A 65 -4.42 -16.85 -10.53
C VAL A 65 -5.81 -17.22 -10.04
N SER A 66 -5.91 -17.82 -8.83
CA SER A 66 -7.17 -18.37 -8.33
C SER A 66 -8.11 -17.32 -7.73
N GLY A 67 -7.58 -16.19 -7.25
CA GLY A 67 -8.34 -15.19 -6.48
C GLY A 67 -8.65 -15.62 -5.04
N LYS A 68 -8.09 -16.73 -4.57
CA LYS A 68 -8.34 -17.26 -3.23
C LYS A 68 -7.11 -17.01 -2.35
N ALA A 69 -7.26 -16.09 -1.41
CA ALA A 69 -6.21 -15.78 -0.42
C ALA A 69 -6.22 -16.74 0.77
N ALA A 70 -5.13 -16.70 1.56
CA ALA A 70 -5.06 -17.39 2.84
C ALA A 70 -6.06 -16.82 3.86
N THR A 71 -6.36 -17.61 4.90
CA THR A 71 -7.39 -17.27 5.91
C THR A 71 -7.04 -16.01 6.71
N GLU A 72 -5.76 -15.73 6.89
CA GLU A 72 -5.27 -14.59 7.67
C GLU A 72 -5.36 -13.25 6.90
N VAL A 73 -5.60 -13.31 5.59
CA VAL A 73 -5.82 -12.12 4.75
C VAL A 73 -7.26 -11.64 4.95
N LEU A 74 -7.43 -10.37 5.35
CA LEU A 74 -8.75 -9.78 5.56
C LEU A 74 -9.52 -9.58 4.25
N LYS A 75 -8.81 -9.13 3.19
CA LYS A 75 -9.38 -8.95 1.86
C LYS A 75 -8.32 -9.13 0.79
N PHE A 76 -8.70 -9.76 -0.32
CA PHE A 76 -7.88 -9.89 -1.51
C PHE A 76 -8.71 -9.53 -2.75
N GLU A 77 -8.18 -8.62 -3.57
CA GLU A 77 -8.77 -8.20 -4.83
C GLU A 77 -7.75 -8.31 -5.96
N ARG A 78 -8.22 -8.55 -7.18
CA ARG A 78 -7.36 -8.66 -8.37
C ARG A 78 -7.79 -7.67 -9.43
N TYR A 79 -6.80 -7.05 -10.05
CA TYR A 79 -6.98 -6.12 -11.15
C TYR A 79 -6.07 -6.49 -12.30
N VAL A 80 -6.61 -6.47 -13.53
CA VAL A 80 -5.79 -6.67 -14.74
C VAL A 80 -5.29 -5.31 -15.19
N VAL A 81 -3.97 -5.18 -15.29
CA VAL A 81 -3.31 -3.95 -15.73
C VAL A 81 -2.80 -4.14 -17.16
N THR A 82 -3.15 -3.23 -18.05
CA THR A 82 -2.78 -3.26 -19.47
C THR A 82 -1.58 -2.32 -19.71
N PRO A 83 -0.60 -2.71 -20.56
CA PRO A 83 0.52 -1.87 -20.94
C PRO A 83 0.10 -0.47 -21.39
N GLY A 84 0.86 0.56 -20.98
CA GLY A 84 0.68 1.95 -21.38
C GLY A 84 -0.60 2.62 -20.84
N LYS A 85 -1.32 1.99 -19.93
CA LYS A 85 -2.57 2.54 -19.37
C LYS A 85 -2.35 3.21 -18.02
N LYS A 86 -3.13 4.27 -17.79
CA LYS A 86 -3.32 4.87 -16.47
C LYS A 86 -4.70 4.46 -15.97
N THR A 87 -4.78 4.04 -14.71
CA THR A 87 -6.03 3.55 -14.12
C THR A 87 -6.10 4.00 -12.67
N ALA A 88 -7.22 4.62 -12.29
CA ALA A 88 -7.49 4.96 -10.90
C ALA A 88 -8.38 3.90 -10.26
N LEU A 89 -7.99 3.41 -9.08
CA LEU A 89 -8.80 2.51 -8.27
C LEU A 89 -9.25 3.21 -6.99
N LYS A 90 -10.49 2.96 -6.62
CA LYS A 90 -11.06 3.33 -5.32
C LYS A 90 -11.44 2.05 -4.61
N ILE A 91 -10.77 1.78 -3.51
CA ILE A 91 -10.87 0.52 -2.80
C ILE A 91 -11.37 0.79 -1.38
N ASP A 92 -12.35 0.01 -0.95
CA ASP A 92 -12.85 0.08 0.42
C ASP A 92 -11.83 -0.54 1.38
N ARG A 93 -11.56 0.15 2.48
CA ARG A 93 -10.80 -0.43 3.59
C ARG A 93 -11.73 -1.30 4.42
N VAL A 94 -11.42 -2.58 4.52
CA VAL A 94 -12.19 -3.49 5.40
C VAL A 94 -11.87 -3.23 6.86
N GLN A 95 -12.79 -3.65 7.74
CA GLN A 95 -12.57 -3.57 9.18
C GLN A 95 -11.25 -4.24 9.57
N ASP A 96 -10.55 -3.68 10.54
CA ASP A 96 -9.28 -4.13 11.10
C ASP A 96 -8.08 -4.12 10.13
N ALA A 97 -8.25 -3.64 8.89
CA ALA A 97 -7.14 -3.46 7.96
C ALA A 97 -6.24 -2.31 8.41
N LYS A 98 -4.99 -2.62 8.73
CA LYS A 98 -3.94 -1.68 9.13
C LYS A 98 -2.89 -1.50 8.05
N PHE A 99 -2.79 -2.48 7.14
CA PHE A 99 -1.82 -2.48 6.05
C PHE A 99 -2.49 -2.87 4.74
N VAL A 100 -1.96 -2.32 3.65
CA VAL A 100 -2.34 -2.64 2.27
C VAL A 100 -1.10 -3.03 1.50
N GLY A 101 -1.09 -4.26 0.99
CA GLY A 101 -0.05 -4.79 0.12
C GLY A 101 -0.50 -4.80 -1.35
N PHE A 102 0.44 -4.53 -2.23
CA PHE A 102 0.28 -4.65 -3.68
C PHE A 102 1.28 -5.67 -4.19
N VAL A 103 0.85 -6.58 -5.04
CA VAL A 103 1.73 -7.57 -5.67
C VAL A 103 1.36 -7.76 -7.13
N ALA A 104 2.33 -7.59 -8.01
CA ALA A 104 2.14 -7.72 -9.46
C ALA A 104 2.70 -9.05 -9.95
N GLY A 105 1.88 -9.83 -10.67
CA GLY A 105 2.23 -11.16 -11.17
C GLY A 105 3.02 -11.10 -12.47
N TYR A 106 4.25 -10.61 -12.42
CA TYR A 106 5.15 -10.57 -13.57
C TYR A 106 5.56 -11.98 -14.04
N TYR A 107 5.87 -12.12 -15.32
CA TYR A 107 6.36 -13.37 -15.90
C TYR A 107 7.65 -13.87 -15.19
N GLN A 108 8.61 -12.96 -14.99
CA GLN A 108 9.79 -13.22 -14.17
C GLN A 108 9.49 -12.73 -12.73
N PHE A 109 8.75 -13.52 -11.97
CA PHE A 109 8.30 -13.14 -10.66
C PHE A 109 9.42 -13.10 -9.63
N ASN A 110 9.74 -11.92 -9.14
CA ASN A 110 10.58 -11.70 -7.96
C ASN A 110 9.73 -11.02 -6.89
N ALA A 111 9.48 -11.73 -5.79
CA ALA A 111 8.55 -11.29 -4.75
C ALA A 111 8.86 -9.89 -4.20
N ILE A 112 10.16 -9.58 -3.94
CA ILE A 112 10.59 -8.31 -3.37
C ILE A 112 10.40 -7.15 -4.37
N GLN A 113 10.70 -7.40 -5.64
CA GLN A 113 10.58 -6.39 -6.70
C GLN A 113 9.13 -6.19 -7.16
N ALA A 114 8.34 -7.26 -7.09
CA ALA A 114 6.96 -7.28 -7.56
C ALA A 114 5.94 -6.79 -6.51
N ALA A 115 6.37 -6.50 -5.28
CA ALA A 115 5.47 -6.15 -4.19
C ALA A 115 5.81 -4.84 -3.50
N ARG A 116 4.79 -4.21 -2.90
CA ARG A 116 4.90 -3.06 -1.99
C ARG A 116 3.89 -3.22 -0.87
N LEU A 117 4.26 -2.79 0.35
CA LEU A 117 3.40 -2.81 1.52
C LEU A 117 3.36 -1.43 2.15
N PHE A 118 2.16 -0.95 2.46
CA PHE A 118 1.92 0.36 3.06
C PHE A 118 1.12 0.20 4.35
N LYS A 119 1.53 0.95 5.36
CA LYS A 119 0.71 1.14 6.56
C LYS A 119 -0.35 2.20 6.28
N ILE A 120 -1.57 1.94 6.68
CA ILE A 120 -2.65 2.93 6.56
C ILE A 120 -2.37 4.06 7.54
N PRO A 121 -2.36 5.32 7.06
CA PRO A 121 -2.02 6.47 7.89
C PRO A 121 -3.07 6.73 8.97
N LEU A 122 -2.66 7.45 10.02
CA LEU A 122 -3.53 7.88 11.11
C LEU A 122 -3.59 9.41 11.16
N ASN A 123 -4.78 9.95 11.26
CA ASN A 123 -5.01 11.32 11.68
C ASN A 123 -4.98 11.39 13.20
N ILE A 124 -4.10 12.20 13.75
CA ILE A 124 -4.01 12.42 15.20
C ILE A 124 -4.60 13.79 15.50
N GLN A 125 -5.70 13.80 16.23
CA GLN A 125 -6.34 15.03 16.73
C GLN A 125 -5.96 15.21 18.19
N THR A 126 -5.51 16.42 18.53
CA THR A 126 -5.23 16.83 19.89
C THR A 126 -6.33 17.80 20.35
N SER A 127 -6.99 17.49 21.46
CA SER A 127 -7.98 18.36 22.06
C SER A 127 -7.73 18.54 23.55
N GLY A 128 -8.06 19.73 24.09
CA GLY A 128 -7.99 20.05 25.52
C GLY A 128 -7.03 21.18 25.86
N ILE A 129 -7.48 22.12 26.73
CA ILE A 129 -6.68 23.26 27.20
C ILE A 129 -5.98 22.93 28.52
N VAL A 130 -6.55 22.04 29.33
CA VAL A 130 -6.02 21.68 30.66
C VAL A 130 -5.53 20.21 30.67
N THR A 131 -6.20 19.33 29.93
CA THR A 131 -5.78 17.92 29.76
C THR A 131 -5.73 17.61 28.28
N THR A 132 -4.57 17.26 27.77
CA THR A 132 -4.41 16.92 26.34
C THR A 132 -4.94 15.52 26.10
N THR A 133 -6.01 15.41 25.32
CA THR A 133 -6.56 14.12 24.86
C THR A 133 -6.12 13.91 23.41
N TYR A 134 -5.54 12.76 23.12
CA TYR A 134 -5.15 12.35 21.79
C TYR A 134 -6.21 11.39 21.24
N LYS A 135 -6.79 11.73 20.08
CA LYS A 135 -7.66 10.84 19.33
C LYS A 135 -6.99 10.52 18.00
N ALA A 136 -6.78 9.25 17.73
CA ALA A 136 -6.20 8.80 16.46
C ALA A 136 -7.25 8.03 15.67
N GLU A 137 -7.45 8.40 14.41
CA GLU A 137 -8.39 7.76 13.50
C GLU A 137 -7.68 7.39 12.19
N PRO A 138 -8.01 6.22 11.57
CA PRO A 138 -7.43 5.86 10.29
C PRO A 138 -7.80 6.87 9.19
N ALA A 139 -6.79 7.33 8.46
CA ALA A 139 -6.95 8.27 7.35
C ALA A 139 -7.07 7.56 5.99
N VAL A 140 -7.41 8.30 4.96
CA VAL A 140 -7.38 7.82 3.57
C VAL A 140 -5.93 7.61 3.17
N LEU A 141 -5.64 6.45 2.55
CA LEU A 141 -4.36 6.18 1.90
C LEU A 141 -4.51 6.45 0.40
N ALA A 142 -3.83 7.48 -0.11
CA ALA A 142 -3.76 7.73 -1.54
C ALA A 142 -2.32 7.56 -2.03
N LEU A 143 -2.16 6.80 -3.11
CA LEU A 143 -0.84 6.48 -3.64
C LEU A 143 -0.86 6.33 -5.17
N ARG A 144 0.32 6.49 -5.78
CA ARG A 144 0.56 6.21 -7.19
C ARG A 144 1.55 5.07 -7.31
N LEU A 145 1.20 4.06 -8.12
CA LEU A 145 2.05 2.92 -8.44
C LEU A 145 2.54 3.01 -9.88
N PHE A 146 3.86 2.85 -10.06
CA PHE A 146 4.49 2.74 -11.37
C PHE A 146 4.89 1.29 -11.62
N LEU A 147 4.23 0.68 -12.59
CA LEU A 147 4.42 -0.72 -12.98
C LEU A 147 5.29 -0.76 -14.24
N GLY A 148 6.48 -1.31 -14.11
CA GLY A 148 7.48 -1.40 -15.19
C GLY A 148 7.47 -2.75 -15.92
N SER A 149 8.55 -3.01 -16.64
CA SER A 149 8.68 -4.19 -17.48
C SER A 149 8.80 -5.51 -16.70
N ASP A 150 9.33 -5.47 -15.47
CA ASP A 150 9.60 -6.66 -14.66
C ASP A 150 9.34 -6.47 -13.16
N ARG A 151 8.99 -5.24 -12.74
CA ARG A 151 8.85 -4.87 -11.32
C ARG A 151 7.91 -3.69 -11.11
N ILE A 152 7.50 -3.49 -9.86
CA ILE A 152 6.96 -2.20 -9.42
C ILE A 152 8.14 -1.25 -9.28
N VAL A 153 8.27 -0.31 -10.22
CA VAL A 153 9.43 0.59 -10.32
C VAL A 153 9.44 1.59 -9.17
N ASN A 154 8.28 2.18 -8.90
CA ASN A 154 8.12 3.18 -7.86
C ASN A 154 6.71 3.14 -7.26
N ALA A 155 6.60 3.68 -6.05
CA ALA A 155 5.33 3.90 -5.38
C ALA A 155 5.40 5.24 -4.62
N GLU A 156 4.54 6.17 -5.00
CA GLU A 156 4.48 7.50 -4.41
C GLU A 156 3.21 7.64 -3.58
N ILE A 157 3.33 8.30 -2.44
CA ILE A 157 2.19 8.58 -1.59
C ILE A 157 1.69 9.97 -1.93
N LEU A 158 0.40 10.05 -2.26
CA LEU A 158 -0.25 11.28 -2.72
C LEU A 158 -0.99 12.01 -1.60
N THR A 159 -1.22 11.35 -0.46
CA THR A 159 -1.94 11.96 0.66
C THR A 159 -1.04 12.93 1.38
N TYR A 160 -1.30 14.22 1.20
CA TYR A 160 -0.64 15.28 1.92
C TYR A 160 -1.71 16.18 2.57
N ASP A 161 -1.74 16.21 3.89
CA ASP A 161 -2.49 17.22 4.65
C ASP A 161 -1.48 18.25 5.16
N PHE A 162 -1.51 19.46 4.59
CA PHE A 162 -0.58 20.53 4.94
C PHE A 162 -0.68 20.97 6.40
N GLU A 163 -1.79 20.68 7.06
CA GLU A 163 -2.03 21.07 8.47
C GLU A 163 -1.70 19.96 9.46
N LYS A 164 -1.51 18.71 8.99
CA LYS A 164 -1.24 17.55 9.85
C LYS A 164 -0.05 16.77 9.31
N LYS A 165 0.96 16.57 10.15
CA LYS A 165 2.08 15.66 9.83
C LYS A 165 1.54 14.24 9.76
N VAL A 166 1.25 13.75 8.56
CA VAL A 166 0.94 12.34 8.33
C VAL A 166 2.25 11.62 8.12
N VAL A 167 2.65 10.80 9.08
CA VAL A 167 3.80 9.92 8.94
C VAL A 167 3.34 8.66 8.21
N ILE A 168 3.82 8.48 6.98
CA ILE A 168 3.50 7.30 6.18
C ILE A 168 4.76 6.46 6.10
N GLU A 169 4.65 5.25 6.60
CA GLU A 169 5.73 4.28 6.62
C GLU A 169 5.56 3.29 5.46
N THR A 170 6.55 3.25 4.56
CA THR A 170 6.71 2.13 3.64
C THR A 170 7.35 0.99 4.42
N VAL A 171 6.72 -0.17 4.44
CA VAL A 171 7.25 -1.34 5.12
C VAL A 171 8.28 -2.00 4.21
N PRO A 172 9.55 -2.12 4.61
CA PRO A 172 10.54 -2.85 3.82
C PRO A 172 10.19 -4.33 3.74
N LEU A 173 10.27 -4.89 2.55
CA LEU A 173 9.96 -6.29 2.26
C LEU A 173 11.23 -7.17 2.23
N ASP A 174 12.17 -6.91 3.12
CA ASP A 174 13.38 -7.72 3.22
C ASP A 174 13.09 -9.04 3.96
N SER A 175 13.12 -10.14 3.21
CA SER A 175 12.89 -11.49 3.72
C SER A 175 14.01 -12.02 4.65
N SER A 176 15.13 -11.32 4.74
CA SER A 176 16.25 -11.71 5.60
C SER A 176 16.07 -11.30 7.06
N LYS A 177 15.05 -10.48 7.37
CA LYS A 177 14.74 -10.02 8.74
C LYS A 177 13.30 -10.38 9.10
N PRO A 178 13.10 -11.37 9.99
CA PRO A 178 11.77 -11.80 10.41
C PRO A 178 11.02 -10.78 11.27
N GLU A 179 11.68 -9.71 11.71
CA GLU A 179 11.05 -8.64 12.47
C GLU A 179 11.01 -7.38 11.63
N VAL A 180 9.80 -6.95 11.28
CA VAL A 180 9.56 -5.59 10.78
C VAL A 180 9.81 -4.64 11.94
N SER A 181 11.04 -4.11 12.04
CA SER A 181 11.36 -3.09 13.01
C SER A 181 10.63 -1.81 12.63
N LEU A 182 9.56 -1.51 13.36
CA LEU A 182 8.85 -0.22 13.28
C LEU A 182 9.59 0.88 14.03
N THR A 183 10.89 0.72 14.29
CA THR A 183 11.71 1.71 14.98
C THR A 183 12.21 2.73 13.98
N ASP A 184 11.91 3.98 14.29
CA ASP A 184 12.39 5.22 13.68
C ASP A 184 12.01 5.43 12.21
N GLY A 185 10.74 5.87 12.04
CA GLY A 185 10.31 6.55 10.82
C GLY A 185 11.20 7.76 10.55
N ARG A 186 12.14 7.63 9.63
CA ARG A 186 12.72 8.82 9.01
C ARG A 186 11.59 9.53 8.32
N VAL A 187 11.23 10.69 8.85
CA VAL A 187 10.39 11.67 8.18
C VAL A 187 11.10 12.05 6.90
N SER A 188 10.82 11.36 5.80
CA SER A 188 11.16 11.88 4.49
C SER A 188 10.21 13.05 4.27
N GLU A 189 10.71 14.26 4.43
CA GLU A 189 10.03 15.47 3.98
C GLU A 189 9.84 15.33 2.46
N ALA A 190 8.67 14.87 2.06
CA ALA A 190 8.29 14.87 0.66
C ALA A 190 8.00 16.32 0.23
N LYS A 191 9.05 17.05 -0.10
CA LYS A 191 8.98 18.41 -0.67
C LYS A 191 8.48 18.43 -2.12
N ALA A 192 8.07 17.29 -2.69
CA ALA A 192 7.87 17.15 -4.12
C ALA A 192 6.42 17.05 -4.61
N SER A 193 5.40 17.12 -3.74
CA SER A 193 4.06 16.76 -4.19
C SER A 193 3.06 17.88 -4.43
N SER A 194 3.42 19.15 -4.22
CA SER A 194 2.48 20.24 -4.52
C SER A 194 2.25 20.46 -6.03
N GLU A 195 3.24 20.12 -6.87
CA GLU A 195 3.08 20.21 -8.34
C GLU A 195 2.32 19.03 -8.95
N ALA A 196 2.40 17.86 -8.36
CA ALA A 196 1.72 16.67 -8.87
C ALA A 196 0.21 16.67 -8.57
N ALA A 197 -0.21 17.19 -7.41
CA ALA A 197 -1.62 17.31 -7.06
C ALA A 197 -2.36 18.33 -7.94
N MET A 198 -1.66 19.36 -8.46
CA MET A 198 -2.25 20.38 -9.32
C MET A 198 -2.49 19.93 -10.76
N LYS A 199 -1.84 18.83 -11.20
CA LYS A 199 -2.00 18.27 -12.56
C LYS A 199 -3.09 17.20 -12.68
N LEU A 200 -3.78 16.85 -11.61
CA LEU A 200 -4.87 15.86 -11.61
C LEU A 200 -6.26 16.49 -11.74
N THR A 201 -6.36 17.83 -11.82
CA THR A 201 -7.64 18.55 -11.92
C THR A 201 -7.88 19.19 -13.30
N ASP A 202 -7.04 18.94 -14.31
CA ASP A 202 -7.26 19.31 -15.71
C ASP A 202 -7.44 18.08 -16.61
#